data_44ed6ff60433f485450f10072c1d100b
#
_entry.id   44ed6ff60433f485450f10072c1d100b
#
_cell.length_a   1.000
_cell.length_b   1.000
_cell.length_c   1.000
_cell.angle_alpha   90.00
_cell.angle_beta   90.00
_cell.angle_gamma   90.00
#
_symmetry.space_group_name_H-M   'P 1'
#
loop_
_entity.id
_entity.type
_entity.pdbx_description
1 polymer ?
#
loop_
_entity_poly.entity_id
_entity_poly.type
_entity_poly.pdbx_seq_one_letter_code
_entity_poly.pdbx_strand_id
1 'polypeptide(L)'
;MSDQKRQNKLRRSLFTVFFMFAVTLVFISVLSLIYVLTRDIIRLNESLVVKRAVLYVAGLEVPQTGIEADAMYKERVKEVKDESGNVLYYEILEPSGTNVQSYVVPVLGAGLWGEIESVVGVEKDLKTLTGIEFIKQNETPGLGGRITESWFKEQFRGKHWPLSVVPEGDPAGDQEFQAITGATNTTNGIRDILNNRLAKAEQAIQASK
;
A
#
# COMPACT_ATOMS: atom_id res chain seq x y z
N MET A 1 55.69 18.87 -31.06
CA MET A 1 55.56 18.18 -29.74
C MET A 1 54.15 18.32 -29.11
N SER A 2 53.27 19.19 -29.57
CA SER A 2 51.90 19.42 -29.02
C SER A 2 50.84 18.38 -29.48
N ASP A 3 50.86 17.99 -30.75
CA ASP A 3 49.83 17.10 -31.32
C ASP A 3 49.85 15.66 -30.79
N GLN A 4 51.03 15.14 -30.57
CA GLN A 4 51.21 13.78 -30.03
C GLN A 4 50.71 13.65 -28.56
N LYS A 5 50.89 14.70 -27.75
CA LYS A 5 50.35 14.76 -26.39
C LYS A 5 48.83 14.85 -26.40
N ARG A 6 48.25 15.60 -27.34
CA ARG A 6 46.81 15.76 -27.50
C ARG A 6 46.13 14.47 -27.97
N GLN A 7 46.72 13.74 -28.91
CA GLN A 7 46.23 12.44 -29.38
C GLN A 7 46.30 11.37 -28.28
N ASN A 8 47.38 11.34 -27.50
CA ASN A 8 47.48 10.39 -26.37
C ASN A 8 46.47 10.67 -25.25
N LYS A 9 46.14 11.95 -25.00
CA LYS A 9 45.13 12.33 -24.03
C LYS A 9 43.74 11.91 -24.53
N LEU A 10 43.39 12.15 -25.79
CA LEU A 10 42.14 11.72 -26.41
C LEU A 10 41.99 10.18 -26.37
N ARG A 11 43.00 9.46 -26.74
CA ARG A 11 43.00 7.97 -26.70
C ARG A 11 42.80 7.42 -25.30
N ARG A 12 43.41 8.02 -24.27
CA ARG A 12 43.17 7.65 -22.86
C ARG A 12 41.76 7.96 -22.42
N SER A 13 41.21 9.13 -22.76
CA SER A 13 39.84 9.49 -22.44
C SER A 13 38.82 8.55 -23.09
N LEU A 14 39.02 8.22 -24.38
CA LEU A 14 38.16 7.27 -25.09
C LEU A 14 38.23 5.85 -24.47
N PHE A 15 39.44 5.40 -24.10
CA PHE A 15 39.59 4.12 -23.42
C PHE A 15 38.86 4.10 -22.07
N THR A 16 38.95 5.19 -21.28
CA THR A 16 38.25 5.28 -19.99
C THR A 16 36.77 5.24 -20.19
N VAL A 17 36.22 5.99 -21.15
CA VAL A 17 34.78 5.98 -21.47
C VAL A 17 34.33 4.59 -21.91
N PHE A 18 35.09 3.95 -22.81
CA PHE A 18 34.74 2.60 -23.27
C PHE A 18 34.80 1.59 -22.12
N PHE A 19 35.83 1.67 -21.26
CA PHE A 19 35.94 0.82 -20.09
C PHE A 19 34.73 1.00 -19.14
N MET A 20 34.37 2.25 -18.82
CA MET A 20 33.22 2.53 -17.97
C MET A 20 31.93 2.01 -18.62
N PHE A 21 31.77 2.20 -19.93
CA PHE A 21 30.60 1.67 -20.65
C PHE A 21 30.52 0.13 -20.57
N ALA A 22 31.64 -0.56 -20.80
CA ALA A 22 31.70 -2.02 -20.74
C ALA A 22 31.38 -2.55 -19.34
N VAL A 23 31.94 -1.93 -18.29
CA VAL A 23 31.65 -2.28 -16.90
C VAL A 23 30.17 -2.04 -16.58
N THR A 24 29.62 -0.88 -16.95
CA THR A 24 28.21 -0.57 -16.73
C THR A 24 27.30 -1.58 -17.44
N LEU A 25 27.63 -1.95 -18.67
CA LEU A 25 26.86 -2.92 -19.45
C LEU A 25 26.83 -4.30 -18.77
N VAL A 26 27.98 -4.75 -18.23
CA VAL A 26 28.03 -6.01 -17.48
C VAL A 26 27.15 -5.94 -16.23
N PHE A 27 27.25 -4.87 -15.43
CA PHE A 27 26.44 -4.73 -14.22
C PHE A 27 24.94 -4.65 -14.52
N ILE A 28 24.53 -3.88 -15.54
CA ILE A 28 23.14 -3.79 -15.95
C ILE A 28 22.62 -5.16 -16.42
N SER A 29 23.43 -5.91 -17.17
CA SER A 29 23.06 -7.25 -17.65
C SER A 29 22.83 -8.22 -16.49
N VAL A 30 23.71 -8.23 -15.50
CA VAL A 30 23.59 -9.07 -14.30
C VAL A 30 22.36 -8.68 -13.50
N LEU A 31 22.14 -7.38 -13.24
CA LEU A 31 20.96 -6.90 -12.50
C LEU A 31 19.65 -7.23 -13.24
N SER A 32 19.63 -7.05 -14.56
CA SER A 32 18.48 -7.39 -15.39
C SER A 32 18.15 -8.88 -15.35
N LEU A 33 19.18 -9.73 -15.37
CA LEU A 33 19.01 -11.18 -15.25
C LEU A 33 18.41 -11.57 -13.90
N ILE A 34 18.95 -11.02 -12.79
CA ILE A 34 18.41 -11.25 -11.45
C ILE A 34 16.95 -10.80 -11.38
N TYR A 35 16.64 -9.60 -11.88
CA TYR A 35 15.27 -9.08 -11.91
C TYR A 35 14.31 -10.01 -12.66
N VAL A 36 14.67 -10.48 -13.85
CA VAL A 36 13.83 -11.39 -14.64
C VAL A 36 13.60 -12.72 -13.91
N LEU A 37 14.61 -13.25 -13.24
CA LEU A 37 14.51 -14.52 -12.49
C LEU A 37 13.66 -14.38 -11.21
N THR A 38 13.59 -13.20 -10.61
CA THR A 38 12.93 -12.99 -9.32
C THR A 38 11.53 -12.35 -9.43
N ARG A 39 11.22 -11.70 -10.56
CA ARG A 39 9.98 -10.92 -10.73
C ARG A 39 8.70 -11.69 -10.42
N ASP A 40 8.63 -12.97 -10.79
CA ASP A 40 7.40 -13.75 -10.60
C ASP A 40 7.20 -14.12 -9.12
N ILE A 41 8.30 -14.39 -8.40
CA ILE A 41 8.28 -14.60 -6.95
C ILE A 41 7.88 -13.32 -6.22
N ILE A 42 8.39 -12.16 -6.66
CA ILE A 42 8.05 -10.85 -6.10
C ILE A 42 6.55 -10.59 -6.27
N ARG A 43 6.01 -10.76 -7.48
CA ARG A 43 4.56 -10.57 -7.76
C ARG A 43 3.67 -11.48 -6.92
N LEU A 44 4.06 -12.74 -6.74
CA LEU A 44 3.32 -13.67 -5.88
C LEU A 44 3.32 -13.18 -4.43
N ASN A 45 4.46 -12.77 -3.91
CA ASN A 45 4.56 -12.25 -2.55
C ASN A 45 3.76 -10.96 -2.35
N GLU A 46 3.85 -10.00 -3.27
CA GLU A 46 3.06 -8.76 -3.25
C GLU A 46 1.56 -9.06 -3.23
N SER A 47 1.10 -9.99 -4.07
CA SER A 47 -0.31 -10.39 -4.08
C SER A 47 -0.76 -11.03 -2.76
N LEU A 48 0.08 -11.82 -2.12
CA LEU A 48 -0.20 -12.42 -0.82
C LEU A 48 -0.26 -11.39 0.31
N VAL A 49 0.59 -10.36 0.26
CA VAL A 49 0.54 -9.24 1.23
C VAL A 49 -0.82 -8.54 1.16
N VAL A 50 -1.28 -8.19 -0.03
CA VAL A 50 -2.60 -7.57 -0.23
C VAL A 50 -3.72 -8.47 0.26
N LYS A 51 -3.71 -9.76 -0.11
CA LYS A 51 -4.74 -10.73 0.31
C LYS A 51 -4.83 -10.86 1.82
N ARG A 52 -3.68 -10.97 2.50
CA ARG A 52 -3.61 -11.03 3.96
C ARG A 52 -4.11 -9.74 4.60
N ALA A 53 -3.74 -8.58 4.06
CA ALA A 53 -4.22 -7.29 4.53
C ALA A 53 -5.75 -7.17 4.43
N VAL A 54 -6.33 -7.59 3.30
CA VAL A 54 -7.78 -7.61 3.10
C VAL A 54 -8.48 -8.51 4.13
N LEU A 55 -7.98 -9.73 4.35
CA LEU A 55 -8.53 -10.64 5.35
C LEU A 55 -8.42 -10.05 6.77
N TYR A 56 -7.28 -9.45 7.09
CA TYR A 56 -7.04 -8.86 8.41
C TYR A 56 -7.99 -7.70 8.72
N VAL A 57 -8.14 -6.74 7.81
CA VAL A 57 -9.03 -5.58 8.04
C VAL A 57 -10.50 -5.97 7.99
N ALA A 58 -10.85 -7.09 7.34
CA ALA A 58 -12.18 -7.67 7.36
C ALA A 58 -12.53 -8.35 8.70
N GLY A 59 -11.57 -8.41 9.65
CA GLY A 59 -11.76 -9.08 10.93
C GLY A 59 -11.72 -10.61 10.86
N LEU A 60 -11.17 -11.17 9.76
CA LEU A 60 -11.02 -12.62 9.60
C LEU A 60 -9.69 -13.08 10.20
N GLU A 61 -9.67 -14.30 10.72
CA GLU A 61 -8.44 -14.92 11.20
C GLU A 61 -7.52 -15.22 9.99
N VAL A 62 -6.36 -14.56 9.95
CA VAL A 62 -5.43 -14.68 8.81
C VAL A 62 -4.60 -15.96 8.98
N PRO A 63 -4.70 -16.93 8.03
CA PRO A 63 -3.93 -18.16 8.11
C PRO A 63 -2.41 -17.93 8.10
N GLN A 64 -1.66 -18.81 8.77
CA GLN A 64 -0.19 -18.72 8.85
C GLN A 64 0.46 -18.97 7.49
N THR A 65 -0.06 -19.91 6.70
CA THR A 65 0.50 -20.24 5.39
C THR A 65 -0.07 -19.37 4.28
N GLY A 66 0.75 -19.08 3.25
CA GLY A 66 0.30 -18.32 2.08
C GLY A 66 -0.76 -19.07 1.25
N ILE A 67 -0.70 -20.41 1.24
CA ILE A 67 -1.64 -21.26 0.49
C ILE A 67 -3.03 -21.18 1.12
N GLU A 68 -3.12 -21.32 2.44
CA GLU A 68 -4.39 -21.23 3.16
C GLU A 68 -4.97 -19.80 3.09
N ALA A 69 -4.12 -18.77 3.19
CA ALA A 69 -4.55 -17.38 3.02
C ALA A 69 -5.11 -17.12 1.61
N ASP A 70 -4.49 -17.66 0.57
CA ASP A 70 -4.99 -17.56 -0.81
C ASP A 70 -6.31 -18.33 -1.01
N ALA A 71 -6.45 -19.51 -0.40
CA ALA A 71 -7.68 -20.29 -0.44
C ALA A 71 -8.83 -19.55 0.26
N MET A 72 -8.61 -19.05 1.47
CA MET A 72 -9.59 -18.26 2.23
C MET A 72 -9.97 -16.98 1.48
N TYR A 73 -9.00 -16.30 0.88
CA TYR A 73 -9.27 -15.10 0.07
C TYR A 73 -10.20 -15.43 -1.11
N LYS A 74 -9.93 -16.49 -1.85
CA LYS A 74 -10.77 -16.92 -2.99
C LYS A 74 -12.18 -17.32 -2.58
N GLU A 75 -12.35 -17.87 -1.38
CA GLU A 75 -13.64 -18.29 -0.84
C GLU A 75 -14.46 -17.11 -0.31
N ARG A 76 -13.80 -16.17 0.37
CA ARG A 76 -14.47 -15.15 1.17
C ARG A 76 -14.48 -13.76 0.55
N VAL A 77 -13.67 -13.50 -0.48
CA VAL A 77 -13.46 -12.17 -1.04
C VAL A 77 -13.85 -12.12 -2.52
N LYS A 78 -14.75 -11.19 -2.85
CA LYS A 78 -15.12 -10.90 -4.23
C LYS A 78 -14.63 -9.50 -4.60
N GLU A 79 -13.82 -9.42 -5.66
CA GLU A 79 -13.29 -8.16 -6.18
C GLU A 79 -14.32 -7.48 -7.08
N VAL A 80 -14.66 -6.22 -6.78
CA VAL A 80 -15.47 -5.37 -7.66
C VAL A 80 -14.54 -4.36 -8.31
N LYS A 81 -14.53 -4.37 -9.66
CA LYS A 81 -13.59 -3.59 -10.48
C LYS A 81 -14.31 -2.53 -11.30
N ASP A 82 -13.59 -1.46 -11.62
CA ASP A 82 -14.02 -0.44 -12.57
C ASP A 82 -13.84 -0.92 -14.03
N GLU A 83 -14.28 -0.08 -14.98
CA GLU A 83 -14.13 -0.35 -16.41
C GLU A 83 -12.66 -0.49 -16.87
N SER A 84 -11.74 0.07 -16.11
CA SER A 84 -10.29 0.00 -16.38
C SER A 84 -9.63 -1.23 -15.74
N GLY A 85 -10.38 -2.04 -14.98
CA GLY A 85 -9.91 -3.24 -14.31
C GLY A 85 -9.28 -3.00 -12.94
N ASN A 86 -9.32 -1.75 -12.41
CA ASN A 86 -8.84 -1.45 -11.06
C ASN A 86 -9.89 -1.87 -10.02
N VAL A 87 -9.44 -2.37 -8.88
CA VAL A 87 -10.35 -2.74 -7.80
C VAL A 87 -10.90 -1.48 -7.14
N LEU A 88 -12.23 -1.33 -7.16
CA LEU A 88 -12.96 -0.27 -6.48
C LEU A 88 -13.13 -0.61 -5.00
N TYR A 89 -13.59 -1.83 -4.71
CA TYR A 89 -13.75 -2.37 -3.36
C TYR A 89 -13.81 -3.89 -3.41
N TYR A 90 -13.66 -4.50 -2.26
CA TYR A 90 -13.84 -5.94 -2.04
C TYR A 90 -15.11 -6.17 -1.24
N GLU A 91 -15.92 -7.12 -1.65
CA GLU A 91 -17.03 -7.66 -0.86
C GLU A 91 -16.52 -8.84 -0.04
N ILE A 92 -16.70 -8.78 1.27
CA ILE A 92 -16.38 -9.89 2.16
C ILE A 92 -17.65 -10.69 2.38
N LEU A 93 -17.62 -11.95 2.01
CA LEU A 93 -18.77 -12.83 2.09
C LEU A 93 -18.87 -13.52 3.44
N GLU A 94 -20.08 -13.79 3.91
CA GLU A 94 -20.32 -14.67 5.05
C GLU A 94 -19.84 -16.11 4.74
N PRO A 95 -19.59 -16.97 5.75
CA PRO A 95 -19.18 -18.36 5.51
C PRO A 95 -20.13 -19.15 4.61
N SER A 96 -21.40 -18.75 4.53
CA SER A 96 -22.39 -19.31 3.60
C SER A 96 -22.16 -18.96 2.13
N GLY A 97 -21.28 -17.98 1.84
CA GLY A 97 -20.98 -17.49 0.50
C GLY A 97 -22.09 -16.66 -0.16
N THR A 98 -23.21 -16.40 0.52
CA THR A 98 -24.42 -15.81 -0.09
C THR A 98 -24.57 -14.32 0.21
N ASN A 99 -24.20 -13.89 1.42
CA ASN A 99 -24.39 -12.51 1.84
C ASN A 99 -23.08 -11.79 2.06
N VAL A 100 -23.07 -10.48 1.81
CA VAL A 100 -21.94 -9.62 2.14
C VAL A 100 -21.91 -9.36 3.64
N GLN A 101 -20.79 -9.64 4.29
CA GLN A 101 -20.54 -9.39 5.71
C GLN A 101 -20.02 -7.98 5.95
N SER A 102 -19.08 -7.52 5.13
CA SER A 102 -18.43 -6.21 5.22
C SER A 102 -17.78 -5.86 3.88
N TYR A 103 -17.21 -4.69 3.79
CA TYR A 103 -16.48 -4.24 2.60
C TYR A 103 -15.04 -3.92 2.96
N VAL A 104 -14.13 -4.04 2.00
CA VAL A 104 -12.76 -3.54 2.14
C VAL A 104 -12.46 -2.61 0.95
N VAL A 105 -11.96 -1.43 1.27
CA VAL A 105 -11.68 -0.38 0.28
C VAL A 105 -10.18 -0.24 0.12
N PRO A 106 -9.63 -0.42 -1.10
CA PRO A 106 -8.24 -0.09 -1.37
C PRO A 106 -8.05 1.43 -1.37
N VAL A 107 -7.07 1.87 -0.62
CA VAL A 107 -6.77 3.28 -0.39
C VAL A 107 -5.38 3.58 -0.90
N LEU A 108 -5.29 4.45 -1.89
CA LEU A 108 -4.05 4.94 -2.47
C LEU A 108 -4.05 6.47 -2.46
N GLY A 109 -2.97 7.06 -2.01
CA GLY A 109 -2.81 8.50 -2.04
C GLY A 109 -1.42 8.98 -1.66
N ALA A 110 -1.20 10.28 -1.77
CA ALA A 110 0.09 10.90 -1.48
C ALA A 110 0.33 11.04 0.01
N GLY A 111 1.43 10.45 0.50
CA GLY A 111 2.02 10.79 1.77
C GLY A 111 2.96 12.00 1.64
N LEU A 112 3.89 12.16 2.60
CA LEU A 112 4.87 13.23 2.55
C LEU A 112 6.02 12.93 1.56
N TRP A 113 6.51 11.69 1.54
CA TRP A 113 7.67 11.26 0.74
C TRP A 113 7.33 10.32 -0.41
N GLY A 114 6.10 9.89 -0.54
CA GLY A 114 5.67 9.00 -1.60
C GLY A 114 4.23 8.58 -1.46
N GLU A 115 3.82 7.63 -2.30
CA GLU A 115 2.48 7.06 -2.18
C GLU A 115 2.38 6.15 -0.96
N ILE A 116 1.24 6.27 -0.27
CA ILE A 116 0.80 5.35 0.78
C ILE A 116 -0.28 4.46 0.18
N GLU A 117 -0.05 3.16 0.21
CA GLU A 117 -0.99 2.14 -0.22
C GLU A 117 -1.48 1.37 1.02
N SER A 118 -2.78 1.30 1.19
CA SER A 118 -3.41 0.66 2.33
C SER A 118 -4.76 0.05 1.94
N VAL A 119 -5.33 -0.75 2.82
CA VAL A 119 -6.71 -1.23 2.74
C VAL A 119 -7.43 -0.89 4.03
N VAL A 120 -8.70 -0.54 3.92
CA VAL A 120 -9.56 -0.18 5.05
C VAL A 120 -10.80 -1.04 5.03
N GLY A 121 -11.06 -1.72 6.12
CA GLY A 121 -12.30 -2.46 6.29
C GLY A 121 -13.43 -1.55 6.77
N VAL A 122 -14.63 -1.78 6.25
CA VAL A 122 -15.84 -1.02 6.55
C VAL A 122 -17.00 -1.98 6.75
N GLU A 123 -17.81 -1.78 7.77
CA GLU A 123 -19.03 -2.56 8.03
C GLU A 123 -20.11 -2.34 6.96
N LYS A 124 -21.19 -3.13 7.03
CA LYS A 124 -22.34 -3.01 6.12
C LYS A 124 -23.02 -1.63 6.14
N ASP A 125 -22.90 -0.89 7.23
CA ASP A 125 -23.43 0.46 7.41
C ASP A 125 -22.68 1.50 6.56
N LEU A 126 -21.52 1.12 6.00
CA LEU A 126 -20.61 1.96 5.23
C LEU A 126 -20.07 3.16 6.01
N LYS A 127 -20.13 3.13 7.35
CA LYS A 127 -19.67 4.21 8.23
C LYS A 127 -18.67 3.74 9.27
N THR A 128 -18.85 2.54 9.80
CA THR A 128 -17.99 1.97 10.85
C THR A 128 -16.78 1.29 10.23
N LEU A 129 -15.59 1.67 10.65
CA LEU A 129 -14.33 1.07 10.21
C LEU A 129 -14.04 -0.20 11.01
N THR A 130 -13.68 -1.29 10.35
CA THR A 130 -13.25 -2.53 11.00
C THR A 130 -11.75 -2.60 11.23
N GLY A 131 -10.98 -1.73 10.56
CA GLY A 131 -9.54 -1.61 10.72
C GLY A 131 -8.86 -1.06 9.47
N ILE A 132 -7.55 -0.80 9.59
CA ILE A 132 -6.68 -0.38 8.49
C ILE A 132 -5.42 -1.23 8.46
N GLU A 133 -4.90 -1.53 7.27
CA GLU A 133 -3.58 -2.13 7.09
C GLU A 133 -2.81 -1.41 5.97
N PHE A 134 -1.56 -1.03 6.26
CA PHE A 134 -0.68 -0.37 5.31
C PHE A 134 0.13 -1.41 4.54
N ILE A 135 0.00 -1.42 3.22
CA ILE A 135 0.67 -2.36 2.31
C ILE A 135 2.03 -1.82 1.89
N LYS A 136 2.06 -0.52 1.56
CA LYS A 136 3.28 0.14 1.10
C LYS A 136 3.31 1.60 1.55
N GLN A 137 4.48 2.05 1.97
CA GLN A 137 4.74 3.45 2.32
C GLN A 137 6.24 3.74 2.19
N ASN A 138 6.60 4.99 1.99
CA ASN A 138 7.98 5.47 1.89
C ASN A 138 8.28 6.60 2.89
N GLU A 139 7.49 6.65 3.97
CA GLU A 139 7.64 7.68 5.00
C GLU A 139 8.91 7.47 5.83
N THR A 140 9.37 8.52 6.49
CA THR A 140 10.59 8.48 7.29
C THR A 140 10.44 7.53 8.50
N PRO A 141 11.33 6.54 8.68
CA PRO A 141 11.35 5.67 9.85
C PRO A 141 11.40 6.47 11.15
N GLY A 142 10.62 6.04 12.16
CA GLY A 142 10.53 6.71 13.46
C GLY A 142 9.70 8.01 13.47
N LEU A 143 9.22 8.46 12.30
CA LEU A 143 8.30 9.58 12.11
C LEU A 143 7.06 9.10 11.34
N GLY A 144 6.87 9.54 10.11
CA GLY A 144 5.73 9.12 9.28
C GLY A 144 5.61 7.61 9.10
N GLY A 145 6.72 6.86 9.09
CA GLY A 145 6.73 5.40 9.01
C GLY A 145 6.06 4.69 10.21
N ARG A 146 5.84 5.37 11.34
CA ARG A 146 5.11 4.86 12.51
C ARG A 146 3.64 4.55 12.23
N ILE A 147 3.10 4.97 11.09
CA ILE A 147 1.75 4.59 10.63
C ILE A 147 1.55 3.07 10.57
N THR A 148 2.63 2.30 10.36
CA THR A 148 2.58 0.83 10.33
C THR A 148 2.60 0.17 11.70
N GLU A 149 2.81 0.93 12.77
CA GLU A 149 2.81 0.42 14.15
C GLU A 149 1.37 0.03 14.58
N SER A 150 1.27 -1.02 15.39
CA SER A 150 -0.03 -1.55 15.81
C SER A 150 -0.89 -0.52 16.54
N TRP A 151 -0.28 0.29 17.43
CA TRP A 151 -1.02 1.33 18.17
C TRP A 151 -1.72 2.34 17.25
N PHE A 152 -1.05 2.71 16.13
CA PHE A 152 -1.63 3.64 15.17
C PHE A 152 -2.77 2.99 14.38
N LYS A 153 -2.57 1.77 13.89
CA LYS A 153 -3.57 1.03 13.11
C LYS A 153 -4.82 0.69 13.93
N GLU A 154 -4.65 0.28 15.19
CA GLU A 154 -5.77 -0.11 16.06
C GLU A 154 -6.68 1.06 16.42
N GLN A 155 -6.21 2.29 16.31
CA GLN A 155 -7.06 3.47 16.53
C GLN A 155 -8.27 3.53 15.59
N PHE A 156 -8.17 2.96 14.39
CA PHE A 156 -9.23 3.03 13.37
C PHE A 156 -10.35 2.02 13.59
N ARG A 157 -10.12 1.01 14.41
CA ARG A 157 -11.12 -0.04 14.67
C ARG A 157 -12.31 0.51 15.44
N GLY A 158 -13.52 0.35 14.91
CA GLY A 158 -14.76 0.84 15.48
C GLY A 158 -14.99 2.34 15.32
N LYS A 159 -14.09 3.09 14.66
CA LYS A 159 -14.30 4.51 14.38
C LYS A 159 -15.29 4.72 13.24
N HIS A 160 -15.95 5.87 13.27
CA HIS A 160 -16.84 6.32 12.19
C HIS A 160 -16.14 7.39 11.34
N TRP A 161 -16.23 7.26 10.04
CA TRP A 161 -15.77 8.32 9.15
C TRP A 161 -16.93 9.29 8.80
N PRO A 162 -16.68 10.57 8.45
CA PRO A 162 -15.37 11.16 8.16
C PRO A 162 -14.52 11.36 9.42
N LEU A 163 -13.22 11.13 9.23
CA LEU A 163 -12.23 11.18 10.31
C LEU A 163 -11.63 12.59 10.46
N SER A 164 -11.30 12.95 11.70
CA SER A 164 -10.49 14.10 12.06
C SER A 164 -9.28 13.68 12.90
N VAL A 165 -8.33 14.61 13.11
CA VAL A 165 -7.06 14.33 13.78
C VAL A 165 -6.98 15.13 15.07
N VAL A 166 -6.57 14.47 16.15
CA VAL A 166 -6.19 15.11 17.42
C VAL A 166 -4.71 14.90 17.70
N PRO A 167 -4.06 15.71 18.55
CA PRO A 167 -2.66 15.51 18.94
C PRO A 167 -2.40 14.13 19.54
N GLU A 168 -1.16 13.61 19.40
CA GLU A 168 -0.74 12.35 20.04
C GLU A 168 -0.83 12.49 21.56
N GLY A 169 -1.50 11.57 22.22
CA GLY A 169 -1.74 11.54 23.65
C GLY A 169 -3.07 12.18 24.09
N ASP A 170 -3.74 12.95 23.24
CA ASP A 170 -5.06 13.49 23.55
C ASP A 170 -6.16 12.43 23.39
N PRO A 171 -7.24 12.50 24.17
CA PRO A 171 -8.38 11.61 23.98
C PRO A 171 -8.98 11.79 22.59
N ALA A 172 -9.14 10.69 21.85
CA ALA A 172 -9.73 10.67 20.52
C ALA A 172 -11.19 10.19 20.59
N GLY A 173 -12.10 11.02 20.09
CA GLY A 173 -13.53 10.69 19.97
C GLY A 173 -13.80 9.63 18.88
N ASP A 174 -15.07 9.40 18.62
CA ASP A 174 -15.54 8.36 17.70
C ASP A 174 -15.13 8.58 16.23
N GLN A 175 -15.00 9.83 15.83
CA GLN A 175 -14.56 10.24 14.49
C GLN A 175 -13.13 10.81 14.49
N GLU A 176 -12.33 10.51 15.52
CA GLU A 176 -11.03 11.10 15.71
C GLU A 176 -9.96 10.03 15.88
N PHE A 177 -8.77 10.30 15.37
CA PHE A 177 -7.59 9.51 15.65
C PHE A 177 -6.39 10.40 15.99
N GLN A 178 -5.47 9.86 16.77
CA GLN A 178 -4.30 10.60 17.22
C GLN A 178 -3.25 10.72 16.12
N ALA A 179 -2.70 11.91 16.00
CA ALA A 179 -1.54 12.19 15.15
C ALA A 179 -0.29 11.45 15.62
N ILE A 180 0.70 11.37 14.74
CA ILE A 180 2.06 10.98 15.10
C ILE A 180 2.88 12.24 15.31
N THR A 181 3.44 12.43 16.53
CA THR A 181 4.30 13.56 16.85
C THR A 181 5.48 13.63 15.88
N GLY A 182 5.69 14.81 15.30
CA GLY A 182 6.72 15.04 14.28
C GLY A 182 6.35 14.55 12.86
N ALA A 183 5.15 13.99 12.65
CA ALA A 183 4.69 13.51 11.34
C ALA A 183 3.30 14.07 10.96
N THR A 184 3.04 15.34 11.25
CA THR A 184 1.75 16.01 11.02
C THR A 184 1.30 15.93 9.56
N ASN A 185 2.22 16.11 8.61
CA ASN A 185 1.88 16.07 7.19
C ASN A 185 1.44 14.67 6.76
N THR A 186 2.15 13.62 7.19
CA THR A 186 1.78 12.22 6.92
C THR A 186 0.42 11.91 7.55
N THR A 187 0.18 12.31 8.79
CA THR A 187 -1.09 12.07 9.51
C THR A 187 -2.26 12.76 8.82
N ASN A 188 -2.10 14.03 8.44
CA ASN A 188 -3.13 14.77 7.69
C ASN A 188 -3.35 14.16 6.31
N GLY A 189 -2.29 13.73 5.63
CA GLY A 189 -2.39 13.01 4.35
C GLY A 189 -3.25 11.77 4.47
N ILE A 190 -3.05 10.95 5.50
CA ILE A 190 -3.87 9.75 5.77
C ILE A 190 -5.34 10.13 5.98
N ARG A 191 -5.64 11.13 6.82
CA ARG A 191 -7.02 11.61 7.02
C ARG A 191 -7.69 11.96 5.69
N ASP A 192 -7.02 12.75 4.86
CA ASP A 192 -7.58 13.24 3.61
C ASP A 192 -7.76 12.12 2.58
N ILE A 193 -6.78 11.22 2.49
CA ILE A 193 -6.85 10.04 1.62
C ILE A 193 -8.02 9.14 2.02
N LEU A 194 -8.14 8.83 3.33
CA LEU A 194 -9.20 7.98 3.86
C LEU A 194 -10.58 8.57 3.58
N ASN A 195 -10.82 9.82 4.00
CA ASN A 195 -12.10 10.47 3.82
C ASN A 195 -12.53 10.55 2.34
N ASN A 196 -11.60 10.89 1.46
CA ASN A 196 -11.88 10.97 0.02
C ASN A 196 -12.18 9.61 -0.61
N ARG A 197 -11.42 8.57 -0.23
CA ARG A 197 -11.59 7.23 -0.82
C ARG A 197 -12.81 6.52 -0.30
N LEU A 198 -13.10 6.65 1.00
CA LEU A 198 -14.30 6.08 1.62
C LEU A 198 -15.58 6.71 1.05
N ALA A 199 -15.61 8.03 0.85
CA ALA A 199 -16.76 8.69 0.21
C ALA A 199 -17.03 8.19 -1.21
N LYS A 200 -15.97 7.98 -2.02
CA LYS A 200 -16.11 7.42 -3.37
C LYS A 200 -16.57 5.96 -3.35
N ALA A 201 -16.03 5.16 -2.43
CA ALA A 201 -16.41 3.76 -2.28
C ALA A 201 -17.87 3.63 -1.83
N GLU A 202 -18.33 4.46 -0.88
CA GLU A 202 -19.72 4.49 -0.46
C GLU A 202 -20.66 4.74 -1.64
N GLN A 203 -20.36 5.75 -2.47
CA GLN A 203 -21.15 6.04 -3.67
C GLN A 203 -21.17 4.86 -4.64
N ALA A 204 -20.03 4.22 -4.90
CA ALA A 204 -19.94 3.08 -5.79
C ALA A 204 -20.72 1.86 -5.27
N ILE A 205 -20.62 1.57 -3.96
CA ILE A 205 -21.36 0.46 -3.32
C ILE A 205 -22.86 0.71 -3.34
N GLN A 206 -23.29 1.94 -3.08
CA GLN A 206 -24.72 2.31 -3.12
C GLN A 206 -25.30 2.23 -4.53
N ALA A 207 -24.52 2.59 -5.55
CA ALA A 207 -24.94 2.51 -6.95
C ALA A 207 -25.02 1.06 -7.49
N SER A 208 -24.35 0.10 -6.83
CA SER A 208 -24.35 -1.32 -7.21
C SER A 208 -25.43 -2.18 -6.55
N LYS A 209 -26.18 -1.60 -5.59
CA LYS A 209 -27.31 -2.24 -4.89
C LYS A 209 -28.64 -1.98 -5.59
#